data_d88c38fc77f98bc042da53fc2db5c0b6
#
_entry.id   d88c38fc77f98bc042da53fc2db5c0b6
#
_cell.length_a   1.000
_cell.length_b   1.000
_cell.length_c   1.000
_cell.angle_alpha   90.00
_cell.angle_beta   90.00
_cell.angle_gamma   90.00
#
_symmetry.space_group_name_H-M   'P 1'
#
loop_
_entity.id
_entity.type
_entity.pdbx_description
1 polymer ?
#
loop_
_entity_poly.entity_id
_entity_poly.type
_entity_poly.pdbx_seq_one_letter_code
_entity_poly.pdbx_strand_id
1 'polypeptide(L)'
;GEADKVVTLYTKEHGLVRAAAFGCRRPRSPLAGAMQLFVHADMQLAEGTRLETVKTASVRASHHRIADDLAALAYATFTAEVVCAFMPEGVEDEPFFDALAQIMTAFETRQPRVTALAAVLRTLDAAGLQQTYAPCLHFGTAIEGEAFFHAAEGGALCADCAGEGAVPFSAE
;
A
#
# COMPACT_ATOMS: atom_id res chain seq x y z
N GLY A 1 26.11 7.32 -5.78
CA GLY A 1 27.36 6.84 -5.17
C GLY A 1 27.09 5.85 -4.05
N GLU A 2 28.08 5.22 -3.45
CA GLU A 2 27.89 4.21 -2.38
C GLU A 2 27.19 4.78 -1.12
N ALA A 3 27.30 6.08 -0.89
CA ALA A 3 26.70 6.79 0.23
C ALA A 3 25.24 7.23 -0.02
N ASP A 4 24.71 6.99 -1.21
CA ASP A 4 23.42 7.49 -1.65
C ASP A 4 22.39 6.36 -1.72
N LYS A 5 21.10 6.71 -1.62
CA LYS A 5 19.98 5.81 -1.90
C LYS A 5 19.03 6.46 -2.90
N VAL A 6 18.41 5.66 -3.73
CA VAL A 6 17.14 6.01 -4.37
C VAL A 6 16.04 5.39 -3.53
N VAL A 7 15.06 6.18 -3.15
CA VAL A 7 13.94 5.76 -2.33
C VAL A 7 12.64 5.99 -3.09
N THR A 8 11.68 5.10 -2.88
CA THR A 8 10.30 5.30 -3.29
C THR A 8 9.53 5.74 -2.07
N LEU A 9 8.80 6.83 -2.18
CA LEU A 9 8.02 7.45 -1.13
C LEU A 9 6.56 7.47 -1.56
N TYR A 10 5.65 7.16 -0.65
CA TYR A 10 4.25 7.51 -0.82
C TYR A 10 4.00 8.78 -0.02
N THR A 11 3.63 9.86 -0.69
CA THR A 11 3.49 11.19 -0.09
C THR A 11 2.03 11.63 -0.08
N LYS A 12 1.70 12.52 0.86
CA LYS A 12 0.34 13.04 1.01
C LYS A 12 -0.05 13.93 -0.17
N GLU A 13 0.87 14.81 -0.60
CA GLU A 13 0.62 15.85 -1.59
C GLU A 13 0.89 15.44 -3.04
N HIS A 14 1.66 14.36 -3.26
CA HIS A 14 2.11 13.96 -4.60
C HIS A 14 2.02 12.44 -4.85
N GLY A 15 1.33 11.68 -3.97
CA GLY A 15 1.22 10.23 -4.11
C GLY A 15 2.59 9.53 -4.17
N LEU A 16 2.76 8.61 -5.11
CA LEU A 16 4.00 7.85 -5.28
C LEU A 16 5.07 8.72 -5.96
N VAL A 17 6.22 8.87 -5.29
CA VAL A 17 7.35 9.69 -5.74
C VAL A 17 8.65 8.92 -5.60
N ARG A 18 9.55 9.07 -6.58
CA ARG A 18 10.92 8.55 -6.50
C ARG A 18 11.91 9.67 -6.24
N ALA A 19 12.73 9.52 -5.20
CA ALA A 19 13.66 10.54 -4.77
C ALA A 19 15.07 9.99 -4.53
N ALA A 20 16.08 10.83 -4.79
CA ALA A 20 17.47 10.57 -4.43
C ALA A 20 17.76 11.18 -3.05
N ALA A 21 18.30 10.36 -2.14
CA ALA A 21 18.77 10.78 -0.83
C ALA A 21 20.30 10.73 -0.78
N PHE A 22 20.93 11.85 -1.11
CA PHE A 22 22.37 11.93 -1.19
C PHE A 22 23.03 11.90 0.19
N GLY A 23 24.10 11.11 0.33
CA GLY A 23 24.88 11.00 1.56
C GLY A 23 24.13 10.36 2.74
N CYS A 24 22.93 9.79 2.54
CA CYS A 24 22.11 9.24 3.63
C CYS A 24 22.75 8.04 4.35
N ARG A 25 23.72 7.34 3.71
CA ARG A 25 24.49 6.23 4.31
C ARG A 25 25.76 6.68 5.02
N ARG A 26 26.10 7.97 5.00
CA ARG A 26 27.26 8.46 5.71
C ARG A 26 27.06 8.37 7.22
N PRO A 27 28.09 8.06 8.01
CA PRO A 27 28.01 8.19 9.47
C PRO A 27 27.52 9.59 9.87
N ARG A 28 26.57 9.66 10.81
CA ARG A 28 25.98 10.90 11.28
C ARG A 28 25.18 11.71 10.24
N SER A 29 24.74 11.08 9.15
CA SER A 29 23.87 11.75 8.18
C SER A 29 22.52 12.12 8.85
N PRO A 30 22.03 13.37 8.73
CA PRO A 30 20.74 13.76 9.26
C PRO A 30 19.56 13.03 8.56
N LEU A 31 19.79 12.48 7.38
CA LEU A 31 18.79 11.73 6.62
C LEU A 31 18.75 10.24 6.98
N ALA A 32 19.75 9.71 7.68
CA ALA A 32 19.91 8.26 7.87
C ALA A 32 18.69 7.60 8.52
N GLY A 33 18.12 8.22 9.54
CA GLY A 33 16.95 7.71 10.24
C GLY A 33 15.69 7.68 9.38
N ALA A 34 15.47 8.74 8.60
CA ALA A 34 14.29 8.85 7.75
C ALA A 34 14.37 7.97 6.48
N MET A 35 15.57 7.51 6.10
CA MET A 35 15.79 6.65 4.93
C MET A 35 15.76 5.15 5.28
N GLN A 36 15.17 4.78 6.41
CA GLN A 36 14.85 3.39 6.72
C GLN A 36 13.48 3.00 6.13
N LEU A 37 13.26 1.68 5.99
CA LEU A 37 11.97 1.17 5.49
C LEU A 37 10.82 1.54 6.45
N PHE A 38 9.67 1.82 5.89
CA PHE A 38 8.39 2.09 6.56
C PHE A 38 8.38 3.32 7.47
N VAL A 39 9.42 4.14 7.44
CA VAL A 39 9.46 5.37 8.24
C VAL A 39 8.44 6.38 7.71
N HIS A 40 7.62 6.91 8.61
CA HIS A 40 6.78 8.07 8.36
C HIS A 40 7.55 9.33 8.77
N ALA A 41 7.74 10.25 7.85
CA ALA A 41 8.52 11.47 8.08
C ALA A 41 7.98 12.65 7.28
N ASP A 42 8.14 13.86 7.80
CA ASP A 42 8.02 15.09 7.00
C ASP A 42 9.31 15.26 6.22
N MET A 43 9.18 15.55 4.94
CA MET A 43 10.34 15.71 4.05
C MET A 43 10.19 16.96 3.19
N GLN A 44 11.31 17.63 2.95
CA GLN A 44 11.40 18.63 1.89
C GLN A 44 12.05 17.96 0.68
N LEU A 45 11.33 17.97 -0.42
CA LEU A 45 11.81 17.50 -1.71
C LEU A 45 12.12 18.70 -2.58
N ALA A 46 13.18 18.60 -3.37
CA ALA A 46 13.45 19.54 -4.44
C ALA A 46 13.23 18.85 -5.78
N GLU A 47 12.55 19.53 -6.67
CA GLU A 47 12.27 19.06 -8.02
C GLU A 47 13.55 18.74 -8.77
N GLY A 48 13.55 17.62 -9.48
CA GLY A 48 14.64 17.15 -10.31
C GLY A 48 14.15 16.72 -11.68
N THR A 49 15.04 16.54 -12.64
CA THR A 49 14.68 16.19 -14.03
C THR A 49 14.19 14.74 -14.19
N ARG A 50 14.59 13.83 -13.31
CA ARG A 50 14.22 12.40 -13.34
C ARG A 50 13.81 11.85 -11.99
N LEU A 51 14.38 12.36 -10.93
CA LEU A 51 14.13 11.98 -9.55
C LEU A 51 14.08 13.24 -8.72
N GLU A 52 13.16 13.31 -7.79
CA GLU A 52 13.19 14.32 -6.73
C GLU A 52 14.47 14.19 -5.89
N THR A 53 14.81 15.21 -5.12
CA THR A 53 15.95 15.16 -4.19
C THR A 53 15.47 15.44 -2.78
N VAL A 54 15.73 14.52 -1.85
CA VAL A 54 15.47 14.74 -0.42
C VAL A 54 16.45 15.76 0.12
N LYS A 55 15.98 16.91 0.58
CA LYS A 55 16.77 17.99 1.18
C LYS A 55 16.83 17.87 2.70
N THR A 56 15.68 17.71 3.33
CA THR A 56 15.55 17.53 4.77
C THR A 56 14.52 16.46 5.08
N ALA A 57 14.64 15.83 6.24
CA ALA A 57 13.65 14.87 6.71
C ALA A 57 13.57 14.93 8.25
N SER A 58 12.35 14.86 8.78
CA SER A 58 12.06 14.79 10.22
C SER A 58 11.15 13.59 10.48
N VAL A 59 11.63 12.61 11.23
CA VAL A 59 10.90 11.37 11.52
C VAL A 59 9.69 11.65 12.42
N ARG A 60 8.51 11.22 12.03
CA ARG A 60 7.27 11.23 12.81
C ARG A 60 7.04 9.89 13.50
N ALA A 61 7.21 8.78 12.76
CA ALA A 61 7.16 7.44 13.31
C ALA A 61 8.17 6.54 12.60
N SER A 62 8.95 5.79 13.36
CA SER A 62 10.01 4.94 12.80
C SER A 62 9.55 3.55 12.40
N HIS A 63 8.45 3.07 12.99
CA HIS A 63 7.90 1.72 12.81
C HIS A 63 8.97 0.61 12.94
N HIS A 64 9.99 0.81 13.80
CA HIS A 64 11.13 -0.08 13.94
C HIS A 64 10.74 -1.49 14.38
N ARG A 65 9.61 -1.65 15.11
CA ARG A 65 9.10 -2.95 15.54
C ARG A 65 8.74 -3.87 14.39
N ILE A 66 8.44 -3.33 13.21
CA ILE A 66 8.22 -4.14 12.01
C ILE A 66 9.47 -4.95 11.66
N ALA A 67 10.67 -4.37 11.87
CA ALA A 67 11.94 -5.06 11.59
C ALA A 67 12.31 -6.11 12.63
N ASP A 68 11.71 -6.07 13.82
CA ASP A 68 11.97 -7.01 14.90
C ASP A 68 11.19 -8.34 14.73
N ASP A 69 10.17 -8.35 13.86
CA ASP A 69 9.36 -9.53 13.53
C ASP A 69 9.47 -9.85 12.03
N LEU A 70 10.03 -11.03 11.73
CA LEU A 70 10.25 -11.45 10.33
C LEU A 70 8.94 -11.55 9.53
N ALA A 71 7.84 -11.97 10.15
CA ALA A 71 6.54 -12.03 9.47
C ALA A 71 6.00 -10.63 9.21
N ALA A 72 6.07 -9.72 10.20
CA ALA A 72 5.67 -8.32 10.00
C ALA A 72 6.51 -7.66 8.91
N LEU A 73 7.83 -7.86 8.91
CA LEU A 73 8.73 -7.33 7.88
C LEU A 73 8.38 -7.83 6.48
N ALA A 74 8.15 -9.16 6.34
CA ALA A 74 7.80 -9.75 5.05
C ALA A 74 6.47 -9.22 4.52
N TYR A 75 5.43 -9.18 5.35
CA TYR A 75 4.12 -8.70 4.94
C TYR A 75 4.07 -7.18 4.71
N ALA A 76 4.80 -6.39 5.47
CA ALA A 76 4.92 -4.95 5.23
C ALA A 76 5.69 -4.67 3.93
N THR A 77 6.74 -5.44 3.63
CA THR A 77 7.47 -5.35 2.36
C THR A 77 6.57 -5.71 1.17
N PHE A 78 5.83 -6.83 1.28
CA PHE A 78 4.83 -7.20 0.28
C PHE A 78 3.78 -6.09 0.07
N THR A 79 3.27 -5.51 1.16
CA THR A 79 2.32 -4.38 1.07
C THR A 79 2.94 -3.19 0.33
N ALA A 80 4.17 -2.81 0.64
CA ALA A 80 4.85 -1.72 -0.05
C ALA A 80 5.04 -2.00 -1.56
N GLU A 81 5.36 -3.24 -1.94
CA GLU A 81 5.44 -3.66 -3.34
C GLU A 81 4.09 -3.57 -4.05
N VAL A 82 3.00 -3.98 -3.40
CA VAL A 82 1.64 -3.85 -3.94
C VAL A 82 1.28 -2.38 -4.15
N VAL A 83 1.55 -1.50 -3.16
CA VAL A 83 1.33 -0.06 -3.30
C VAL A 83 2.11 0.49 -4.49
N CYS A 84 3.40 0.15 -4.62
CA CYS A 84 4.23 0.59 -5.74
C CYS A 84 3.75 0.06 -7.11
N ALA A 85 3.09 -1.09 -7.14
CA ALA A 85 2.61 -1.72 -8.39
C ALA A 85 1.28 -1.13 -8.86
N PHE A 86 0.40 -0.72 -7.94
CA PHE A 86 -0.97 -0.32 -8.28
C PHE A 86 -1.22 1.19 -8.17
N MET A 87 -0.47 1.91 -7.33
CA MET A 87 -0.68 3.34 -7.20
C MET A 87 0.08 4.13 -8.26
N PRO A 88 -0.57 5.12 -8.89
CA PRO A 88 0.07 5.94 -9.92
C PRO A 88 1.11 6.89 -9.31
N GLU A 89 2.18 7.16 -10.08
CA GLU A 89 3.17 8.19 -9.71
C GLU A 89 2.57 9.59 -9.85
N GLY A 90 2.84 10.47 -8.90
CA GLY A 90 2.49 11.88 -8.95
C GLY A 90 1.00 12.19 -8.75
N VAL A 91 0.19 11.23 -8.34
CA VAL A 91 -1.26 11.42 -8.12
C VAL A 91 -1.55 11.49 -6.63
N GLU A 92 -2.07 12.62 -6.18
CA GLU A 92 -2.45 12.86 -4.79
C GLU A 92 -3.65 11.99 -4.39
N ASP A 93 -3.53 11.32 -3.23
CA ASP A 93 -4.62 10.62 -2.55
C ASP A 93 -4.39 10.69 -1.04
N GLU A 94 -4.84 11.78 -0.42
CA GLU A 94 -4.72 11.99 1.02
C GLU A 94 -5.44 10.91 1.86
N PRO A 95 -6.68 10.48 1.52
CA PRO A 95 -7.35 9.40 2.23
C PRO A 95 -6.56 8.09 2.23
N PHE A 96 -5.94 7.73 1.12
CA PHE A 96 -5.13 6.52 1.04
C PHE A 96 -3.80 6.68 1.79
N PHE A 97 -3.16 7.87 1.76
CA PHE A 97 -1.98 8.16 2.57
C PHE A 97 -2.25 7.93 4.06
N ASP A 98 -3.35 8.48 4.57
CA ASP A 98 -3.74 8.33 5.98
C ASP A 98 -4.04 6.86 6.33
N ALA A 99 -4.69 6.12 5.42
CA ALA A 99 -4.92 4.69 5.59
C ALA A 99 -3.61 3.90 5.62
N LEU A 100 -2.66 4.21 4.74
CA LEU A 100 -1.34 3.57 4.68
C LEU A 100 -0.53 3.81 5.96
N ALA A 101 -0.55 5.03 6.52
CA ALA A 101 0.08 5.35 7.79
C ALA A 101 -0.50 4.53 8.96
N GLN A 102 -1.83 4.34 8.98
CA GLN A 102 -2.50 3.48 9.96
C GLN A 102 -2.13 1.99 9.76
N ILE A 103 -2.02 1.52 8.53
CA ILE A 103 -1.60 0.15 8.20
C ILE A 103 -0.18 -0.11 8.70
N MET A 104 0.77 0.82 8.52
CA MET A 104 2.13 0.68 9.04
C MET A 104 2.14 0.57 10.57
N THR A 105 1.33 1.37 11.26
CA THR A 105 1.13 1.26 12.72
C THR A 105 0.51 -0.09 13.12
N ALA A 106 -0.44 -0.59 12.33
CA ALA A 106 -1.09 -1.87 12.61
C ALA A 106 -0.12 -3.06 12.48
N PHE A 107 0.88 -3.00 11.60
CA PHE A 107 1.92 -4.04 11.52
C PHE A 107 2.74 -4.19 12.79
N GLU A 108 2.85 -3.16 13.62
CA GLU A 108 3.57 -3.24 14.92
C GLU A 108 2.76 -3.91 16.03
N THR A 109 1.43 -4.01 15.88
CA THR A 109 0.54 -4.38 17.00
C THR A 109 -0.48 -5.46 16.67
N ARG A 110 -0.70 -5.75 15.40
CA ARG A 110 -1.72 -6.68 14.93
C ARG A 110 -1.10 -7.86 14.17
N GLN A 111 -1.93 -8.84 13.89
CA GLN A 111 -1.54 -10.03 13.13
C GLN A 111 -1.13 -9.62 11.69
N PRO A 112 0.13 -9.84 11.28
CA PRO A 112 0.68 -9.26 10.04
C PRO A 112 -0.05 -9.71 8.77
N ARG A 113 -0.46 -10.98 8.71
CA ARG A 113 -1.19 -11.54 7.55
C ARG A 113 -2.53 -10.84 7.33
N VAL A 114 -3.29 -10.60 8.39
CA VAL A 114 -4.60 -9.92 8.31
C VAL A 114 -4.40 -8.44 7.95
N THR A 115 -3.37 -7.80 8.53
CA THR A 115 -3.01 -6.42 8.21
C THR A 115 -2.64 -6.27 6.73
N ALA A 116 -1.85 -7.19 6.17
CA ALA A 116 -1.49 -7.19 4.76
C ALA A 116 -2.70 -7.40 3.85
N LEU A 117 -3.62 -8.31 4.19
CA LEU A 117 -4.84 -8.51 3.42
C LEU A 117 -5.69 -7.22 3.39
N ALA A 118 -5.88 -6.57 4.53
CA ALA A 118 -6.60 -5.30 4.61
C ALA A 118 -5.90 -4.21 3.77
N ALA A 119 -4.56 -4.17 3.79
CA ALA A 119 -3.76 -3.24 3.01
C ALA A 119 -3.94 -3.45 1.49
N VAL A 120 -3.91 -4.70 1.03
CA VAL A 120 -4.14 -5.05 -0.39
C VAL A 120 -5.52 -4.59 -0.83
N LEU A 121 -6.57 -4.91 -0.06
CA LEU A 121 -7.94 -4.50 -0.40
C LEU A 121 -8.08 -2.98 -0.47
N ARG A 122 -7.46 -2.24 0.47
CA ARG A 122 -7.43 -0.78 0.45
C ARG A 122 -6.66 -0.22 -0.74
N THR A 123 -5.55 -0.84 -1.13
CA THR A 123 -4.78 -0.43 -2.30
C THR A 123 -5.56 -0.65 -3.59
N LEU A 124 -6.23 -1.79 -3.74
CA LEU A 124 -7.08 -2.07 -4.89
C LEU A 124 -8.26 -1.10 -4.98
N ASP A 125 -8.89 -0.77 -3.85
CA ASP A 125 -9.97 0.22 -3.78
C ASP A 125 -9.49 1.61 -4.24
N ALA A 126 -8.38 2.09 -3.69
CA ALA A 126 -7.77 3.36 -4.09
C ALA A 126 -7.32 3.39 -5.56
N ALA A 127 -6.88 2.26 -6.10
CA ALA A 127 -6.52 2.11 -7.52
C ALA A 127 -7.74 2.00 -8.46
N GLY A 128 -8.97 2.07 -7.94
CA GLY A 128 -10.19 1.92 -8.73
C GLY A 128 -10.49 0.47 -9.16
N LEU A 129 -9.84 -0.50 -8.51
CA LEU A 129 -10.01 -1.94 -8.74
C LEU A 129 -10.86 -2.61 -7.66
N GLN A 130 -11.79 -1.83 -7.07
CA GLN A 130 -12.67 -2.32 -6.03
C GLN A 130 -13.51 -3.50 -6.54
N GLN A 131 -13.53 -4.54 -5.73
CA GLN A 131 -14.33 -5.73 -6.03
C GLN A 131 -15.69 -5.66 -5.35
N THR A 132 -16.72 -6.20 -6.01
CA THR A 132 -18.09 -6.23 -5.51
C THR A 132 -18.35 -7.58 -4.85
N TYR A 133 -18.62 -7.58 -3.54
CA TYR A 133 -18.83 -8.83 -2.77
C TYR A 133 -20.28 -9.09 -2.37
N ALA A 134 -21.12 -8.08 -2.32
CA ALA A 134 -22.47 -8.23 -1.79
C ALA A 134 -23.58 -8.28 -2.85
N PRO A 135 -23.77 -7.31 -3.78
CA PRO A 135 -24.73 -7.46 -4.86
C PRO A 135 -24.20 -8.37 -5.97
N CYS A 136 -25.12 -9.00 -6.69
CA CYS A 136 -24.77 -9.66 -7.94
C CYS A 136 -24.24 -8.64 -8.94
N LEU A 137 -23.05 -8.88 -9.49
CA LEU A 137 -22.37 -7.96 -10.41
C LEU A 137 -23.22 -7.65 -11.66
N HIS A 138 -23.96 -8.64 -12.18
CA HIS A 138 -24.78 -8.48 -13.39
C HIS A 138 -26.14 -7.83 -13.11
N PHE A 139 -26.80 -8.19 -12.00
CA PHE A 139 -28.14 -7.68 -11.71
C PHE A 139 -28.15 -6.48 -10.75
N GLY A 140 -27.05 -6.24 -10.01
CA GLY A 140 -26.97 -5.18 -9.00
C GLY A 140 -27.88 -5.41 -7.78
N THR A 141 -28.49 -6.59 -7.65
CA THR A 141 -29.40 -6.96 -6.55
C THR A 141 -28.70 -7.83 -5.51
N ALA A 142 -29.20 -7.84 -4.29
CA ALA A 142 -28.70 -8.73 -3.25
C ALA A 142 -28.77 -10.20 -3.72
N ILE A 143 -27.72 -10.97 -3.41
CA ILE A 143 -27.67 -12.39 -3.73
C ILE A 143 -28.41 -13.14 -2.62
N GLU A 144 -29.47 -13.83 -2.98
CA GLU A 144 -30.20 -14.72 -2.09
C GLU A 144 -29.81 -16.16 -2.41
N GLY A 145 -29.26 -16.90 -1.43
CA GLY A 145 -28.81 -18.29 -1.60
C GLY A 145 -27.32 -18.42 -1.95
N GLU A 146 -27.01 -19.35 -2.87
CA GLU A 146 -25.63 -19.60 -3.25
C GLU A 146 -25.01 -18.42 -4.01
N ALA A 147 -23.84 -17.99 -3.56
CA ALA A 147 -23.05 -16.94 -4.19
C ALA A 147 -21.78 -17.56 -4.83
N PHE A 148 -21.37 -16.96 -5.92
CA PHE A 148 -20.16 -17.32 -6.65
C PHE A 148 -19.30 -16.08 -6.82
N PHE A 149 -17.99 -16.23 -6.83
CA PHE A 149 -17.05 -15.14 -7.11
C PHE A 149 -16.35 -15.38 -8.45
N HIS A 150 -16.38 -14.39 -9.32
CA HIS A 150 -15.70 -14.42 -10.60
C HIS A 150 -14.52 -13.45 -10.59
N ALA A 151 -13.29 -13.97 -10.49
CA ALA A 151 -12.09 -13.16 -10.31
C ALA A 151 -11.81 -12.21 -11.49
N ALA A 152 -12.03 -12.66 -12.72
CA ALA A 152 -11.78 -11.84 -13.90
C ALA A 152 -12.83 -10.71 -14.07
N GLU A 153 -14.05 -10.91 -13.59
CA GLU A 153 -15.09 -9.87 -13.59
C GLU A 153 -15.04 -8.98 -12.33
N GLY A 154 -14.31 -9.42 -11.31
CA GLY A 154 -14.08 -8.63 -10.08
C GLY A 154 -15.29 -8.57 -9.15
N GLY A 155 -16.15 -9.61 -9.12
CA GLY A 155 -17.30 -9.53 -8.26
C GLY A 155 -18.05 -10.83 -7.99
N ALA A 156 -19.04 -10.71 -7.09
CA ALA A 156 -19.94 -11.79 -6.73
C ALA A 156 -21.07 -11.92 -7.75
N LEU A 157 -21.49 -13.15 -8.01
CA LEU A 157 -22.56 -13.53 -8.92
C LEU A 157 -23.57 -14.40 -8.20
N CYS A 158 -24.85 -14.27 -8.53
CA CYS A 158 -25.87 -15.25 -8.12
C CYS A 158 -25.75 -16.53 -8.98
N ALA A 159 -26.45 -17.59 -8.57
CA ALA A 159 -26.42 -18.88 -9.25
C ALA A 159 -26.81 -18.78 -10.75
N ASP A 160 -27.76 -17.92 -11.11
CA ASP A 160 -28.20 -17.71 -12.48
C ASP A 160 -27.17 -17.02 -13.36
N CYS A 161 -26.23 -16.27 -12.75
CA CYS A 161 -25.16 -15.55 -13.45
C CYS A 161 -23.82 -16.28 -13.40
N ALA A 162 -23.69 -17.28 -12.55
CA ALA A 162 -22.47 -18.04 -12.40
C ALA A 162 -22.15 -18.81 -13.69
N GLY A 163 -21.00 -18.49 -14.30
CA GLY A 163 -20.52 -19.10 -15.55
C GLY A 163 -19.17 -19.78 -15.35
N GLU A 164 -18.51 -20.07 -16.46
CA GLU A 164 -17.16 -20.65 -16.47
C GLU A 164 -16.18 -19.70 -15.77
N GLY A 165 -15.40 -20.22 -14.80
CA GLY A 165 -14.46 -19.43 -14.00
C GLY A 165 -15.02 -18.88 -12.69
N ALA A 166 -16.33 -18.98 -12.45
CA ALA A 166 -16.93 -18.63 -11.17
C ALA A 166 -16.69 -19.75 -10.15
N VAL A 167 -16.28 -19.37 -8.94
CA VAL A 167 -16.04 -20.31 -7.82
C VAL A 167 -17.06 -20.06 -6.70
N PRO A 168 -17.52 -21.12 -5.98
CA PRO A 168 -18.41 -20.92 -4.85
C PRO A 168 -17.81 -19.95 -3.83
N PHE A 169 -18.63 -19.01 -3.35
CA PHE A 169 -18.23 -17.96 -2.42
C PHE A 169 -19.24 -17.93 -1.25
N SER A 170 -18.73 -18.03 -0.01
CA SER A 170 -19.50 -17.84 1.20
C SER A 170 -19.20 -16.47 1.80
N ALA A 171 -20.20 -15.70 2.10
CA ALA A 171 -20.11 -14.39 2.74
C ALA A 171 -20.14 -14.48 4.28
N GLU A 172 -19.83 -15.66 4.88
CA GLU A 172 -19.73 -15.84 6.33
C GLU A 172 -18.46 -15.24 6.93
#